data_77d5ebe9b43531449088bdf554a83d6b
#
_entry.id   77d5ebe9b43531449088bdf554a83d6b
#
_cell.length_a   1.000
_cell.length_b   1.000
_cell.length_c   1.000
_cell.angle_alpha   90.00
_cell.angle_beta   90.00
_cell.angle_gamma   90.00
#
_symmetry.space_group_name_H-M   'P 1'
#
loop_
_entity.id
_entity.type
_entity.pdbx_description
1 polymer ?
#
loop_
_entity_poly.entity_id
_entity_poly.type
_entity_poly.pdbx_seq_one_letter_code
_entity_poly.pdbx_strand_id
1 'polypeptide(L)'
;MAREKQIPPEEANQVAEAEVFMSLVVPAFNEEERLPGMLEEAVEYLEEHYGHHGTKSTSSSNGSLQASGRQGDPRRGWEVLIVSDGSTDKTVETALDFARTHQLNKPAPTPRGPWNGSLRPTNITPGAIRVVQLEQNRGKGGAVTHGMRHARGTYVVFADADGASRFSDLGSLVLGCERAKDKLGRAVGVGSRAHMVGTDAVVKVSDCLVAAGGGMLIELQRSILRNTLMRLFHLFIRTLTTPKTAQIKDTQCGFKLFSRPSLPYIIPYMHSEGWIFDVEMLMLAESADIPMVEVPIGWKEVQGSKLNVIKDSLGMAIGLGLLRVCWGAGIYRRD
;
A
#
# COMPACT_ATOMS: atom_id res chain seq x y z
N MET A 1 0.44 21.62 -27.66
CA MET A 1 0.43 20.20 -27.99
C MET A 1 -0.82 19.60 -27.33
N ALA A 2 -1.79 19.14 -28.12
CA ALA A 2 -3.00 18.47 -27.62
C ALA A 2 -2.54 17.19 -26.93
N ARG A 3 -2.99 17.00 -25.66
CA ARG A 3 -2.77 15.73 -24.94
C ARG A 3 -3.57 14.65 -25.63
N GLU A 4 -2.89 13.75 -26.30
CA GLU A 4 -3.51 12.55 -26.83
C GLU A 4 -4.04 11.74 -25.65
N LYS A 5 -5.34 11.49 -25.63
CA LYS A 5 -6.00 10.69 -24.59
C LYS A 5 -5.49 9.26 -24.71
N GLN A 6 -4.88 8.76 -23.65
CA GLN A 6 -4.47 7.37 -23.58
C GLN A 6 -5.67 6.44 -23.65
N ILE A 7 -5.77 5.72 -24.74
CA ILE A 7 -6.68 4.60 -24.88
C ILE A 7 -5.85 3.35 -24.54
N PRO A 8 -6.29 2.52 -23.57
CA PRO A 8 -5.61 1.26 -23.32
C PRO A 8 -5.67 0.40 -24.57
N PRO A 9 -4.72 -0.52 -24.80
CA PRO A 9 -4.82 -1.55 -25.82
C PRO A 9 -6.18 -2.23 -25.73
N GLU A 10 -6.76 -2.62 -26.84
CA GLU A 10 -8.09 -3.28 -26.88
C GLU A 10 -8.18 -4.50 -25.95
N GLU A 11 -7.08 -5.22 -25.74
CA GLU A 11 -6.95 -6.32 -24.78
C GLU A 11 -7.02 -5.87 -23.31
N ALA A 12 -6.64 -4.64 -23.01
CA ALA A 12 -6.74 -4.08 -21.65
C ALA A 12 -8.16 -3.60 -21.30
N ASN A 13 -9.04 -3.43 -22.29
CA ASN A 13 -10.45 -3.11 -22.07
C ASN A 13 -11.27 -4.30 -21.52
N GLN A 14 -10.74 -5.53 -21.60
CA GLN A 14 -11.33 -6.69 -20.96
C GLN A 14 -10.71 -6.89 -19.56
N VAL A 15 -10.96 -5.96 -18.66
CA VAL A 15 -10.67 -6.20 -17.23
C VAL A 15 -11.57 -7.37 -16.82
N ALA A 16 -10.97 -8.54 -16.54
CA ALA A 16 -11.71 -9.68 -16.02
C ALA A 16 -12.58 -9.25 -14.85
N GLU A 17 -13.80 -9.77 -14.75
CA GLU A 17 -14.69 -9.44 -13.64
C GLU A 17 -14.00 -9.70 -12.30
N ALA A 18 -14.27 -8.84 -11.32
CA ALA A 18 -13.71 -9.00 -9.99
C ALA A 18 -14.35 -10.22 -9.31
N GLU A 19 -13.52 -11.08 -8.73
CA GLU A 19 -13.99 -12.25 -7.98
C GLU A 19 -14.28 -11.93 -6.51
N VAL A 20 -13.59 -10.91 -5.98
CA VAL A 20 -13.71 -10.45 -4.59
C VAL A 20 -13.79 -8.92 -4.55
N PHE A 21 -14.24 -8.38 -3.44
CA PHE A 21 -14.30 -6.92 -3.29
C PHE A 21 -12.92 -6.30 -3.07
N MET A 22 -12.09 -6.90 -2.20
CA MET A 22 -10.80 -6.33 -1.80
C MET A 22 -9.65 -7.30 -2.05
N SER A 23 -8.60 -6.85 -2.72
CA SER A 23 -7.29 -7.51 -2.75
C SER A 23 -6.28 -6.68 -1.98
N LEU A 24 -5.61 -7.28 -1.00
CA LEU A 24 -4.46 -6.73 -0.32
C LEU A 24 -3.18 -7.33 -0.89
N VAL A 25 -2.28 -6.49 -1.39
CA VAL A 25 -0.94 -6.89 -1.84
C VAL A 25 0.08 -6.46 -0.78
N VAL A 26 0.85 -7.40 -0.27
CA VAL A 26 1.88 -7.18 0.76
C VAL A 26 3.24 -7.54 0.19
N PRO A 27 4.05 -6.56 -0.25
CA PRO A 27 5.43 -6.80 -0.63
C PRO A 27 6.26 -7.09 0.62
N ALA A 28 7.00 -8.19 0.65
CA ALA A 28 7.79 -8.61 1.80
C ALA A 28 9.22 -8.98 1.39
N PHE A 29 10.22 -8.41 2.06
CA PHE A 29 11.63 -8.77 1.91
C PHE A 29 12.30 -8.85 3.28
N ASN A 30 12.57 -10.06 3.75
CA ASN A 30 13.13 -10.34 5.07
C ASN A 30 12.28 -9.72 6.21
N GLU A 31 11.01 -10.08 6.27
CA GLU A 31 10.00 -9.52 7.18
C GLU A 31 9.48 -10.57 8.21
N GLU A 32 10.25 -11.62 8.50
CA GLU A 32 9.83 -12.73 9.35
C GLU A 32 9.26 -12.31 10.71
N GLU A 33 9.80 -11.22 11.30
CA GLU A 33 9.38 -10.74 12.61
C GLU A 33 8.16 -9.82 12.57
N ARG A 34 8.01 -9.00 11.51
CA ARG A 34 7.00 -7.94 11.43
C ARG A 34 5.74 -8.36 10.69
N LEU A 35 5.88 -9.24 9.71
CA LEU A 35 4.80 -9.69 8.85
C LEU A 35 3.61 -10.30 9.62
N PRO A 36 3.78 -11.16 10.65
CA PRO A 36 2.64 -11.75 11.36
C PRO A 36 1.71 -10.72 11.99
N GLY A 37 2.28 -9.73 12.67
CA GLY A 37 1.48 -8.68 13.34
C GLY A 37 0.70 -7.82 12.36
N MET A 38 1.29 -7.51 11.20
CA MET A 38 0.60 -6.79 10.11
C MET A 38 -0.53 -7.63 9.51
N LEU A 39 -0.29 -8.91 9.27
CA LEU A 39 -1.29 -9.80 8.69
C LEU A 39 -2.47 -10.03 9.63
N GLU A 40 -2.25 -10.15 10.95
CA GLU A 40 -3.32 -10.27 11.93
C GLU A 40 -4.25 -9.06 11.90
N GLU A 41 -3.69 -7.84 11.95
CA GLU A 41 -4.48 -6.61 11.87
C GLU A 41 -5.27 -6.54 10.55
N ALA A 42 -4.60 -6.84 9.43
CA ALA A 42 -5.20 -6.78 8.11
C ALA A 42 -6.35 -7.78 7.97
N VAL A 43 -6.12 -9.04 8.35
CA VAL A 43 -7.09 -10.12 8.22
C VAL A 43 -8.29 -9.92 9.14
N GLU A 44 -8.07 -9.49 10.39
CA GLU A 44 -9.16 -9.16 11.31
C GLU A 44 -10.07 -8.08 10.70
N TYR A 45 -9.47 -7.01 10.17
CA TYR A 45 -10.23 -5.93 9.54
C TYR A 45 -10.96 -6.39 8.27
N LEU A 46 -10.27 -7.14 7.40
CA LEU A 46 -10.85 -7.62 6.14
C LEU A 46 -12.02 -8.57 6.39
N GLU A 47 -11.90 -9.49 7.35
CA GLU A 47 -12.97 -10.42 7.71
C GLU A 47 -14.16 -9.70 8.33
N GLU A 48 -13.93 -8.72 9.21
CA GLU A 48 -15.00 -7.96 9.84
C GLU A 48 -15.81 -7.12 8.82
N HIS A 49 -15.12 -6.52 7.82
CA HIS A 49 -15.75 -5.54 6.92
C HIS A 49 -16.15 -6.13 5.56
N TYR A 50 -15.43 -7.14 5.08
CA TYR A 50 -15.61 -7.72 3.74
C TYR A 50 -15.78 -9.25 3.75
N GLY A 51 -15.78 -9.88 4.92
CA GLY A 51 -15.96 -11.33 5.06
C GLY A 51 -17.32 -11.82 4.60
N HIS A 52 -17.41 -13.11 4.33
CA HIS A 52 -18.65 -13.75 3.88
C HIS A 52 -19.69 -13.94 5.00
N HIS A 53 -19.26 -13.94 6.25
CA HIS A 53 -20.12 -14.05 7.43
C HIS A 53 -20.51 -12.65 7.91
N GLY A 54 -21.75 -12.28 7.59
CA GLY A 54 -22.34 -10.97 7.76
C GLY A 54 -22.07 -10.27 9.07
N THR A 55 -21.77 -9.01 8.96
CA THR A 55 -21.82 -8.02 10.02
C THR A 55 -23.11 -8.16 10.84
N LYS A 56 -22.97 -8.51 12.11
CA LYS A 56 -23.96 -8.12 13.11
C LYS A 56 -23.88 -6.61 13.20
N SER A 57 -24.73 -5.92 12.44
CA SER A 57 -24.93 -4.50 12.64
C SER A 57 -25.47 -4.31 14.05
N THR A 58 -24.66 -3.79 14.95
CA THR A 58 -25.13 -3.17 16.18
C THR A 58 -25.82 -1.85 15.82
N SER A 59 -27.02 -1.94 15.30
CA SER A 59 -28.00 -0.85 15.32
C SER A 59 -29.19 -1.28 16.19
N SER A 60 -29.15 -0.84 17.42
CA SER A 60 -30.32 -0.69 18.26
C SER A 60 -31.32 0.22 17.57
N SER A 61 -32.40 -0.32 17.03
CA SER A 61 -33.77 0.21 17.12
C SER A 61 -34.72 -0.61 16.25
N ASN A 62 -35.74 -1.13 16.90
CA ASN A 62 -37.04 -1.62 16.46
C ASN A 62 -37.40 -1.54 14.98
N GLY A 63 -37.56 -2.70 14.35
CA GLY A 63 -38.16 -2.83 13.03
C GLY A 63 -37.90 -4.20 12.44
N SER A 64 -38.84 -5.12 12.57
CA SER A 64 -38.87 -6.44 11.95
C SER A 64 -38.75 -6.34 10.44
N LEU A 65 -37.57 -6.64 9.90
CA LEU A 65 -37.38 -7.01 8.48
C LEU A 65 -36.47 -8.24 8.44
N GLN A 66 -37.05 -9.32 7.99
CA GLN A 66 -36.39 -10.59 7.74
C GLN A 66 -35.17 -10.37 6.84
N ALA A 67 -33.98 -10.69 7.35
CA ALA A 67 -32.75 -10.76 6.56
C ALA A 67 -32.83 -11.97 5.62
N SER A 68 -33.41 -11.78 4.43
CA SER A 68 -33.19 -12.70 3.31
C SER A 68 -31.72 -12.58 2.92
N GLY A 69 -30.92 -13.64 3.12
CA GLY A 69 -29.55 -13.74 2.69
C GLY A 69 -29.46 -13.53 1.17
N ARG A 70 -29.18 -12.30 0.73
CA ARG A 70 -28.87 -12.02 -0.66
C ARG A 70 -27.47 -12.56 -0.94
N GLN A 71 -27.40 -13.72 -1.57
CA GLN A 71 -26.25 -14.12 -2.36
C GLN A 71 -26.01 -12.99 -3.39
N GLY A 72 -24.87 -12.26 -3.27
CA GLY A 72 -24.48 -11.25 -4.25
C GLY A 72 -24.35 -9.81 -3.74
N ASP A 73 -23.95 -9.59 -2.48
CA ASP A 73 -23.51 -8.24 -2.08
C ASP A 73 -22.17 -7.95 -2.81
N PRO A 74 -22.10 -6.93 -3.69
CA PRO A 74 -20.89 -6.62 -4.45
C PRO A 74 -19.71 -6.16 -3.58
N ARG A 75 -19.92 -5.97 -2.28
CA ARG A 75 -18.89 -5.56 -1.31
C ARG A 75 -18.35 -6.72 -0.48
N ARG A 76 -18.46 -7.95 -0.95
CA ARG A 76 -18.02 -9.14 -0.21
C ARG A 76 -16.86 -9.84 -0.87
N GLY A 77 -16.12 -10.55 -0.01
CA GLY A 77 -14.94 -11.30 -0.38
C GLY A 77 -13.67 -10.46 -0.36
N TRP A 78 -12.61 -11.07 0.10
CA TRP A 78 -11.29 -10.48 0.13
C TRP A 78 -10.20 -11.54 -0.10
N GLU A 79 -9.03 -11.07 -0.48
CA GLU A 79 -7.83 -11.88 -0.57
C GLU A 79 -6.60 -11.09 -0.11
N VAL A 80 -5.58 -11.82 0.33
CA VAL A 80 -4.25 -11.31 0.64
C VAL A 80 -3.23 -12.00 -0.26
N LEU A 81 -2.43 -11.22 -0.98
CA LEU A 81 -1.30 -11.69 -1.77
C LEU A 81 -0.01 -11.22 -1.09
N ILE A 82 0.68 -12.13 -0.43
CA ILE A 82 2.00 -11.87 0.14
C ILE A 82 3.03 -12.18 -0.94
N VAL A 83 3.77 -11.15 -1.37
CA VAL A 83 4.80 -11.29 -2.42
C VAL A 83 6.17 -11.18 -1.77
N SER A 84 6.82 -12.33 -1.57
CA SER A 84 8.19 -12.39 -1.07
C SER A 84 9.17 -12.07 -2.20
N ASP A 85 9.89 -10.97 -2.04
CA ASP A 85 10.81 -10.42 -3.04
C ASP A 85 12.24 -11.00 -2.88
N GLY A 86 12.36 -12.32 -3.01
CA GLY A 86 13.64 -13.00 -2.84
C GLY A 86 14.15 -12.98 -1.39
N SER A 87 13.26 -13.12 -0.40
CA SER A 87 13.66 -13.17 1.02
C SER A 87 14.61 -14.32 1.30
N THR A 88 15.60 -14.06 2.17
CA THR A 88 16.61 -15.04 2.61
C THR A 88 16.43 -15.52 4.04
N ASP A 89 15.49 -14.91 4.77
CA ASP A 89 15.05 -15.31 6.12
C ASP A 89 13.81 -16.22 6.03
N LYS A 90 13.12 -16.41 7.14
CA LYS A 90 11.93 -17.26 7.22
C LYS A 90 10.62 -16.56 6.80
N THR A 91 10.68 -15.44 6.09
CA THR A 91 9.47 -14.69 5.66
C THR A 91 8.46 -15.59 4.94
N VAL A 92 8.92 -16.44 4.01
CA VAL A 92 8.03 -17.33 3.24
C VAL A 92 7.40 -18.38 4.13
N GLU A 93 8.19 -19.01 5.01
CA GLU A 93 7.71 -20.00 5.97
C GLU A 93 6.65 -19.39 6.90
N THR A 94 6.96 -18.20 7.45
CA THR A 94 6.06 -17.44 8.31
C THR A 94 4.74 -17.10 7.61
N ALA A 95 4.79 -16.66 6.37
CA ALA A 95 3.60 -16.36 5.57
C ALA A 95 2.75 -17.61 5.29
N LEU A 96 3.39 -18.73 4.97
CA LEU A 96 2.72 -20.02 4.74
C LEU A 96 2.10 -20.59 6.02
N ASP A 97 2.78 -20.48 7.15
CA ASP A 97 2.27 -20.93 8.44
C ASP A 97 1.10 -20.07 8.91
N PHE A 98 1.16 -18.76 8.68
CA PHE A 98 0.04 -17.87 8.90
C PHE A 98 -1.17 -18.29 8.06
N ALA A 99 -0.98 -18.48 6.75
CA ALA A 99 -2.05 -18.90 5.85
C ALA A 99 -2.66 -20.26 6.28
N ARG A 100 -1.84 -21.26 6.61
CA ARG A 100 -2.30 -22.57 7.08
C ARG A 100 -3.10 -22.46 8.36
N THR A 101 -2.62 -21.68 9.32
CA THR A 101 -3.27 -21.51 10.61
C THR A 101 -4.65 -20.91 10.48
N HIS A 102 -4.78 -19.84 9.72
CA HIS A 102 -6.04 -19.13 9.57
C HIS A 102 -7.03 -19.86 8.65
N GLN A 103 -6.56 -20.50 7.59
CA GLN A 103 -7.43 -21.23 6.65
C GLN A 103 -7.85 -22.62 7.15
N LEU A 104 -7.13 -23.20 8.14
CA LEU A 104 -7.47 -24.50 8.73
C LEU A 104 -8.12 -24.39 10.11
N ASN A 105 -8.57 -23.21 10.51
CA ASN A 105 -9.21 -22.95 11.81
C ASN A 105 -8.38 -23.40 13.03
N LYS A 106 -7.07 -23.31 12.96
CA LYS A 106 -6.20 -23.57 14.10
C LYS A 106 -5.88 -22.27 14.83
N PRO A 107 -6.19 -22.17 16.14
CA PRO A 107 -5.75 -20.99 16.91
C PRO A 107 -4.23 -20.97 17.00
N ALA A 108 -3.59 -19.94 16.47
CA ALA A 108 -2.15 -19.73 16.62
C ALA A 108 -1.84 -18.70 17.69
N PRO A 109 -0.76 -18.87 18.43
CA PRO A 109 -0.17 -17.80 19.22
C PRO A 109 0.64 -16.88 18.29
N THR A 110 0.03 -15.82 17.79
CA THR A 110 0.73 -14.85 16.94
C THR A 110 1.13 -13.59 17.72
N PRO A 111 2.30 -13.00 17.42
CA PRO A 111 2.70 -11.72 18.01
C PRO A 111 1.70 -10.63 17.64
N ARG A 112 1.36 -9.79 18.57
CA ARG A 112 0.44 -8.66 18.36
C ARG A 112 1.10 -7.58 17.52
N GLY A 113 0.40 -7.11 16.49
CA GLY A 113 0.78 -5.93 15.73
C GLY A 113 0.68 -4.62 16.56
N PRO A 114 1.25 -3.50 16.07
CA PRO A 114 1.30 -2.25 16.83
C PRO A 114 -0.07 -1.61 17.12
N TRP A 115 -1.14 -2.10 16.50
CA TRP A 115 -2.49 -1.53 16.59
C TRP A 115 -3.52 -2.45 17.28
N ASN A 116 -3.24 -3.75 17.43
CA ASN A 116 -4.22 -4.75 17.88
C ASN A 116 -4.27 -4.96 19.39
N GLY A 117 -5.50 -5.02 19.91
CA GLY A 117 -5.79 -5.32 21.30
C GLY A 117 -6.24 -6.76 21.61
N SER A 118 -6.85 -7.47 20.68
CA SER A 118 -7.52 -8.76 20.93
C SER A 118 -7.60 -9.61 19.66
N LEU A 119 -7.25 -10.89 19.77
CA LEU A 119 -7.40 -11.86 18.68
C LEU A 119 -8.81 -12.46 18.70
N ARG A 120 -9.49 -12.43 17.57
CA ARG A 120 -10.72 -13.19 17.34
C ARG A 120 -10.43 -14.39 16.45
N PRO A 121 -11.04 -15.57 16.68
CA PRO A 121 -10.90 -16.68 15.76
C PRO A 121 -11.52 -16.31 14.41
N THR A 122 -10.73 -16.37 13.35
CA THR A 122 -11.16 -16.10 11.98
C THR A 122 -11.41 -17.41 11.26
N ASN A 123 -12.52 -17.51 10.53
CA ASN A 123 -12.84 -18.65 9.66
C ASN A 123 -12.64 -18.23 8.20
N ILE A 124 -11.37 -18.24 7.77
CA ILE A 124 -10.98 -17.72 6.46
C ILE A 124 -11.17 -18.80 5.39
N THR A 125 -11.77 -18.40 4.26
CA THR A 125 -11.94 -19.29 3.12
C THR A 125 -10.59 -19.76 2.57
N PRO A 126 -10.39 -21.06 2.32
CA PRO A 126 -9.17 -21.56 1.69
C PRO A 126 -8.88 -20.84 0.37
N GLY A 127 -7.63 -20.41 0.17
CA GLY A 127 -7.21 -19.65 -1.01
C GLY A 127 -7.41 -18.13 -0.92
N ALA A 128 -7.95 -17.62 0.19
CA ALA A 128 -8.01 -16.17 0.44
C ALA A 128 -6.63 -15.58 0.76
N ILE A 129 -5.73 -16.36 1.35
CA ILE A 129 -4.34 -15.95 1.60
C ILE A 129 -3.43 -16.73 0.66
N ARG A 130 -2.71 -16.03 -0.20
CA ARG A 130 -1.80 -16.58 -1.20
C ARG A 130 -0.39 -16.05 -0.98
N VAL A 131 0.60 -16.91 -1.07
CA VAL A 131 2.02 -16.56 -0.96
C VAL A 131 2.68 -16.77 -2.31
N VAL A 132 3.32 -15.72 -2.81
CA VAL A 132 4.09 -15.73 -4.05
C VAL A 132 5.55 -15.48 -3.69
N GLN A 133 6.44 -16.34 -4.14
CA GLN A 133 7.89 -16.17 -3.96
C GLN A 133 8.51 -15.81 -5.31
N LEU A 134 9.18 -14.66 -5.37
CA LEU A 134 10.00 -14.27 -6.52
C LEU A 134 11.38 -14.95 -6.40
N GLU A 135 11.89 -15.44 -7.50
CA GLU A 135 13.21 -16.10 -7.56
C GLU A 135 14.36 -15.14 -7.25
N GLN A 136 14.18 -13.88 -7.58
CA GLN A 136 15.17 -12.82 -7.40
C GLN A 136 14.53 -11.59 -6.79
N ASN A 137 15.30 -10.84 -6.00
CA ASN A 137 14.88 -9.55 -5.49
C ASN A 137 14.75 -8.56 -6.67
N ARG A 138 13.53 -8.07 -6.88
CA ARG A 138 13.17 -7.09 -7.90
C ARG A 138 12.91 -5.71 -7.31
N GLY A 139 13.06 -5.56 -6.01
CA GLY A 139 12.70 -4.36 -5.29
C GLY A 139 11.20 -4.25 -5.00
N LYS A 140 10.86 -3.34 -4.09
CA LYS A 140 9.50 -3.15 -3.61
C LYS A 140 8.50 -2.91 -4.75
N GLY A 141 8.85 -2.09 -5.73
CA GLY A 141 8.02 -1.81 -6.90
C GLY A 141 7.76 -3.03 -7.76
N GLY A 142 8.78 -3.89 -7.95
CA GLY A 142 8.65 -5.16 -8.66
C GLY A 142 7.67 -6.10 -7.96
N ALA A 143 7.81 -6.27 -6.63
CA ALA A 143 6.91 -7.11 -5.83
C ALA A 143 5.45 -6.60 -5.85
N VAL A 144 5.25 -5.28 -5.66
CA VAL A 144 3.91 -4.67 -5.71
C VAL A 144 3.28 -4.84 -7.09
N THR A 145 4.03 -4.53 -8.17
CA THR A 145 3.54 -4.67 -9.54
C THR A 145 3.17 -6.12 -9.85
N HIS A 146 4.00 -7.07 -9.41
CA HIS A 146 3.70 -8.49 -9.58
C HIS A 146 2.41 -8.88 -8.85
N GLY A 147 2.26 -8.52 -7.58
CA GLY A 147 1.05 -8.79 -6.81
C GLY A 147 -0.21 -8.18 -7.43
N MET A 148 -0.13 -6.93 -7.90
CA MET A 148 -1.27 -6.25 -8.52
C MET A 148 -1.72 -6.87 -9.84
N ARG A 149 -0.82 -7.48 -10.61
CA ARG A 149 -1.17 -8.24 -11.82
C ARG A 149 -2.02 -9.46 -11.53
N HIS A 150 -1.89 -10.03 -10.34
CA HIS A 150 -2.59 -11.25 -9.91
C HIS A 150 -3.74 -10.99 -8.94
N ALA A 151 -4.03 -9.72 -8.66
CA ALA A 151 -5.13 -9.31 -7.80
C ALA A 151 -6.49 -9.48 -8.49
N ARG A 152 -7.49 -9.98 -7.74
CA ARG A 152 -8.84 -10.31 -8.24
C ARG A 152 -9.92 -9.36 -7.73
N GLY A 153 -9.55 -8.42 -6.87
CA GLY A 153 -10.48 -7.52 -6.22
C GLY A 153 -11.05 -6.42 -7.10
N THR A 154 -12.25 -5.95 -6.76
CA THR A 154 -12.81 -4.68 -7.26
C THR A 154 -11.93 -3.50 -6.88
N TYR A 155 -11.35 -3.58 -5.69
CA TYR A 155 -10.31 -2.70 -5.19
C TYR A 155 -9.04 -3.47 -4.91
N VAL A 156 -7.92 -2.87 -5.24
CA VAL A 156 -6.60 -3.43 -4.93
C VAL A 156 -5.83 -2.41 -4.11
N VAL A 157 -5.47 -2.79 -2.89
CA VAL A 157 -4.62 -2.01 -2.00
C VAL A 157 -3.28 -2.69 -1.85
N PHE A 158 -2.19 -1.93 -1.85
CA PHE A 158 -0.95 -2.45 -1.30
C PHE A 158 -0.64 -1.80 0.05
N ALA A 159 -0.06 -2.58 0.95
CA ALA A 159 0.38 -2.12 2.27
C ALA A 159 1.74 -2.72 2.62
N ASP A 160 2.55 -1.93 3.33
CA ASP A 160 3.87 -2.37 3.79
C ASP A 160 3.76 -3.51 4.81
N ALA A 161 4.67 -4.47 4.73
CA ALA A 161 4.70 -5.66 5.59
C ALA A 161 5.06 -5.36 7.06
N ASP A 162 5.49 -4.13 7.37
CA ASP A 162 5.93 -3.74 8.71
C ASP A 162 4.81 -3.33 9.66
N GLY A 163 3.58 -3.15 9.15
CA GLY A 163 2.42 -2.73 9.94
C GLY A 163 2.50 -1.29 10.46
N ALA A 164 3.36 -0.44 9.89
CA ALA A 164 3.49 0.94 10.31
C ALA A 164 2.22 1.77 10.04
N SER A 165 1.54 1.52 8.94
CA SER A 165 0.27 2.15 8.58
C SER A 165 -0.89 1.46 9.29
N ARG A 166 -1.79 2.24 9.91
CA ARG A 166 -2.98 1.70 10.56
C ARG A 166 -3.94 1.12 9.52
N PHE A 167 -4.14 -0.18 9.55
CA PHE A 167 -4.90 -0.87 8.50
C PHE A 167 -6.40 -0.51 8.51
N SER A 168 -6.96 -0.17 9.68
CA SER A 168 -8.36 0.24 9.80
C SER A 168 -8.71 1.52 9.01
N ASP A 169 -7.73 2.30 8.58
CA ASP A 169 -7.95 3.46 7.71
C ASP A 169 -8.26 3.09 6.25
N LEU A 170 -8.20 1.79 5.89
CA LEU A 170 -8.62 1.27 4.58
C LEU A 170 -10.05 1.70 4.22
N GLY A 171 -10.97 1.71 5.19
CA GLY A 171 -12.34 2.18 4.95
C GLY A 171 -12.40 3.64 4.48
N SER A 172 -11.54 4.49 5.03
CA SER A 172 -11.45 5.90 4.61
C SER A 172 -10.88 6.03 3.19
N LEU A 173 -9.90 5.20 2.81
CA LEU A 173 -9.40 5.15 1.44
C LEU A 173 -10.48 4.69 0.45
N VAL A 174 -11.24 3.66 0.79
CA VAL A 174 -12.35 3.17 -0.04
C VAL A 174 -13.39 4.28 -0.22
N LEU A 175 -13.82 4.94 0.85
CA LEU A 175 -14.76 6.07 0.77
C LEU A 175 -14.22 7.24 -0.06
N GLY A 176 -12.94 7.56 0.09
CA GLY A 176 -12.26 8.57 -0.71
C GLY A 176 -12.29 8.23 -2.20
N CYS A 177 -11.92 7.00 -2.56
CA CYS A 177 -11.97 6.52 -3.93
C CYS A 177 -13.40 6.53 -4.51
N GLU A 178 -14.38 6.03 -3.74
CA GLU A 178 -15.79 6.01 -4.19
C GLU A 178 -16.31 7.40 -4.55
N ARG A 179 -15.94 8.42 -3.77
CA ARG A 179 -16.33 9.82 -4.02
C ARG A 179 -15.59 10.45 -5.18
N ALA A 180 -14.35 10.00 -5.44
CA ALA A 180 -13.50 10.55 -6.48
C ALA A 180 -13.65 9.87 -7.84
N LYS A 181 -14.30 8.69 -7.92
CA LYS A 181 -14.45 7.91 -9.15
C LYS A 181 -14.92 8.75 -10.33
N ASP A 182 -14.25 8.59 -11.44
CA ASP A 182 -14.72 9.13 -12.71
C ASP A 182 -15.87 8.28 -13.32
N LYS A 183 -16.32 8.67 -14.50
CA LYS A 183 -17.41 7.97 -15.21
C LYS A 183 -17.06 6.53 -15.62
N LEU A 184 -15.78 6.18 -15.66
CA LEU A 184 -15.27 4.84 -15.93
C LEU A 184 -15.02 4.01 -14.67
N GLY A 185 -15.37 4.55 -13.49
CA GLY A 185 -15.15 3.89 -12.21
C GLY A 185 -13.69 3.90 -11.74
N ARG A 186 -12.83 4.75 -12.34
CA ARG A 186 -11.41 4.83 -12.03
C ARG A 186 -11.14 5.81 -10.91
N ALA A 187 -10.34 5.42 -9.94
CA ALA A 187 -9.83 6.28 -8.87
C ALA A 187 -8.60 5.67 -8.20
N VAL A 188 -7.75 6.51 -7.61
CA VAL A 188 -6.62 6.12 -6.77
C VAL A 188 -6.71 6.84 -5.44
N GLY A 189 -6.68 6.10 -4.34
CA GLY A 189 -6.59 6.61 -2.97
C GLY A 189 -5.16 6.51 -2.46
N VAL A 190 -4.61 7.60 -1.98
CA VAL A 190 -3.25 7.70 -1.43
C VAL A 190 -3.35 7.96 0.05
N GLY A 191 -2.87 7.03 0.88
CA GLY A 191 -2.69 7.28 2.31
C GLY A 191 -1.67 8.39 2.53
N SER A 192 -1.88 9.25 3.52
CA SER A 192 -0.99 10.37 3.78
C SER A 192 -0.71 10.57 5.26
N ARG A 193 0.56 10.72 5.58
CA ARG A 193 1.09 11.06 6.89
C ARG A 193 1.37 12.56 7.03
N ALA A 194 1.06 13.36 6.00
CA ALA A 194 1.42 14.77 5.94
C ALA A 194 0.85 15.60 7.11
N HIS A 195 -0.29 15.20 7.68
CA HIS A 195 -0.90 15.85 8.84
C HIS A 195 -0.13 15.60 10.15
N MET A 196 0.74 14.57 10.18
CA MET A 196 1.55 14.20 11.34
C MET A 196 2.91 14.92 11.35
N VAL A 197 3.28 15.61 10.28
CA VAL A 197 4.53 16.37 10.20
C VAL A 197 4.47 17.53 11.18
N GLY A 198 5.32 17.47 12.23
CA GLY A 198 5.33 18.44 13.34
C GLY A 198 4.64 17.99 14.62
N THR A 199 4.04 16.79 14.66
CA THR A 199 3.54 16.17 15.88
C THR A 199 4.61 15.25 16.50
N ASP A 200 4.51 14.99 17.81
CA ASP A 200 5.47 14.16 18.58
C ASP A 200 5.71 12.75 18.01
N ALA A 201 4.82 12.24 17.16
CA ALA A 201 4.96 10.94 16.53
C ALA A 201 6.17 10.84 15.56
N VAL A 202 6.63 11.98 15.02
CA VAL A 202 7.79 12.05 14.10
C VAL A 202 9.08 12.47 14.83
N VAL A 203 8.96 12.98 16.08
CA VAL A 203 10.07 13.60 16.84
C VAL A 203 10.68 12.64 17.87
N LYS A 204 9.99 11.58 18.30
CA LYS A 204 10.34 10.74 19.45
C LYS A 204 11.49 9.73 19.31
N VAL A 205 12.27 9.76 18.24
CA VAL A 205 13.50 8.94 18.16
C VAL A 205 14.70 9.60 18.88
N SER A 206 14.58 10.87 19.30
CA SER A 206 15.69 11.61 19.91
C SER A 206 15.81 11.53 21.43
N ASP A 207 14.77 11.14 22.17
CA ASP A 207 14.75 11.38 23.63
C ASP A 207 15.32 10.28 24.51
N CYS A 208 15.75 9.16 23.94
CA CYS A 208 16.28 8.04 24.75
C CYS A 208 17.81 8.03 24.97
N LEU A 209 18.57 9.00 24.47
CA LEU A 209 20.04 9.01 24.60
C LEU A 209 20.64 10.35 25.09
N VAL A 210 19.97 11.07 25.96
CA VAL A 210 20.51 12.31 26.56
C VAL A 210 21.17 12.01 27.92
N ALA A 211 22.01 11.01 28.01
CA ALA A 211 22.75 10.72 29.24
C ALA A 211 24.27 10.52 29.05
N ALA A 212 24.92 11.23 28.10
CA ALA A 212 26.39 11.35 28.09
C ALA A 212 26.80 12.59 27.30
N GLY A 213 27.32 13.58 27.97
CA GLY A 213 27.77 14.85 27.42
C GLY A 213 28.82 14.69 26.32
N GLY A 214 28.47 14.99 25.08
CA GLY A 214 29.33 14.98 23.90
C GLY A 214 28.60 14.73 22.58
N GLY A 215 27.44 14.06 22.60
CA GLY A 215 26.70 13.66 21.39
C GLY A 215 25.78 14.72 20.78
N MET A 216 25.41 15.75 21.52
CA MET A 216 24.34 16.69 21.13
C MET A 216 24.61 17.49 19.85
N LEU A 217 25.85 17.84 19.57
CA LEU A 217 26.21 18.57 18.34
C LEU A 217 26.16 17.68 17.10
N ILE A 218 26.53 16.40 17.25
CA ILE A 218 26.53 15.44 16.13
C ILE A 218 25.09 15.03 15.78
N GLU A 219 24.23 14.87 16.79
CA GLU A 219 22.79 14.54 16.57
C GLU A 219 22.03 15.73 15.99
N LEU A 220 22.31 16.95 16.43
CA LEU A 220 21.71 18.16 15.87
C LEU A 220 22.09 18.34 14.38
N GLN A 221 23.37 18.11 14.03
CA GLN A 221 23.81 18.15 12.64
C GLN A 221 23.18 17.05 11.78
N ARG A 222 23.04 15.83 12.30
CA ARG A 222 22.36 14.72 11.61
C ARG A 222 20.87 15.02 11.37
N SER A 223 20.19 15.60 12.35
CA SER A 223 18.79 15.99 12.25
C SER A 223 18.58 17.11 11.21
N ILE A 224 19.43 18.14 11.23
CA ILE A 224 19.36 19.25 10.26
C ILE A 224 19.66 18.74 8.86
N LEU A 225 20.69 17.92 8.68
CA LEU A 225 21.05 17.34 7.40
C LEU A 225 19.90 16.48 6.84
N ARG A 226 19.33 15.60 7.66
CA ARG A 226 18.18 14.77 7.29
C ARG A 226 16.98 15.61 6.88
N ASN A 227 16.62 16.62 7.65
CA ASN A 227 15.48 17.50 7.35
C ASN A 227 15.73 18.33 6.09
N THR A 228 16.96 18.78 5.86
CA THR A 228 17.34 19.51 4.65
C THR A 228 17.28 18.59 3.42
N LEU A 229 17.82 17.37 3.53
CA LEU A 229 17.73 16.37 2.47
C LEU A 229 16.27 16.03 2.13
N MET A 230 15.43 15.83 3.13
CA MET A 230 14.00 15.59 2.93
C MET A 230 13.33 16.76 2.20
N ARG A 231 13.60 18.01 2.62
CA ARG A 231 13.04 19.21 1.95
C ARG A 231 13.53 19.34 0.51
N LEU A 232 14.81 19.10 0.26
CA LEU A 232 15.38 19.11 -1.09
C LEU A 232 14.78 18.00 -1.95
N PHE A 233 14.60 16.82 -1.38
CA PHE A 233 13.97 15.69 -2.07
C PHE A 233 12.50 15.96 -2.39
N HIS A 234 11.73 16.54 -1.47
CA HIS A 234 10.37 16.97 -1.76
C HIS A 234 10.31 18.06 -2.84
N LEU A 235 11.22 19.03 -2.81
CA LEU A 235 11.33 20.04 -3.87
C LEU A 235 11.66 19.38 -5.22
N PHE A 236 12.59 18.43 -5.22
CA PHE A 236 12.99 17.68 -6.41
C PHE A 236 11.83 16.84 -6.97
N ILE A 237 11.11 16.10 -6.13
CA ILE A 237 9.89 15.39 -6.53
C ILE A 237 8.92 16.41 -7.17
N ARG A 238 8.64 17.51 -6.48
CA ARG A 238 7.68 18.52 -6.93
C ARG A 238 8.04 19.16 -8.28
N THR A 239 9.32 19.29 -8.60
CA THR A 239 9.79 19.87 -9.87
C THR A 239 9.82 18.86 -11.01
N LEU A 240 10.07 17.59 -10.70
CA LEU A 240 10.19 16.52 -11.70
C LEU A 240 8.93 15.68 -11.87
N THR A 241 7.95 15.77 -10.97
CA THR A 241 6.66 15.10 -11.15
C THR A 241 5.68 15.94 -11.96
N THR A 242 4.60 15.31 -12.36
CA THR A 242 3.51 15.97 -13.08
C THR A 242 2.65 16.83 -12.13
N PRO A 243 1.93 17.85 -12.61
CA PRO A 243 1.29 18.86 -11.76
C PRO A 243 0.31 18.34 -10.72
N LYS A 244 -0.50 17.31 -11.04
CA LYS A 244 -1.45 16.72 -10.07
C LYS A 244 -0.70 15.84 -9.05
N THR A 245 0.29 15.08 -9.48
CA THR A 245 1.14 14.28 -8.60
C THR A 245 1.93 15.17 -7.63
N ALA A 246 2.40 16.33 -8.09
CA ALA A 246 3.11 17.31 -7.27
C ALA A 246 2.24 17.93 -6.16
N GLN A 247 0.92 17.85 -6.25
CA GLN A 247 -0.01 18.31 -5.21
C GLN A 247 -0.20 17.31 -4.08
N ILE A 248 0.10 16.03 -4.31
CA ILE A 248 0.04 14.99 -3.29
C ILE A 248 1.21 15.20 -2.33
N LYS A 249 0.91 15.37 -1.06
CA LYS A 249 1.90 15.70 -0.02
C LYS A 249 2.74 14.49 0.38
N ASP A 250 2.15 13.28 0.35
CA ASP A 250 2.82 12.04 0.73
C ASP A 250 2.77 11.00 -0.40
N THR A 251 3.56 11.23 -1.45
CA THR A 251 3.61 10.34 -2.62
C THR A 251 4.22 8.97 -2.32
N GLN A 252 4.98 8.83 -1.23
CA GLN A 252 5.72 7.62 -0.87
C GLN A 252 5.09 6.84 0.29
N CYS A 253 3.85 7.13 0.66
CA CYS A 253 3.14 6.33 1.63
C CYS A 253 2.89 4.92 1.08
N GLY A 254 3.32 3.90 1.84
CA GLY A 254 3.15 2.49 1.50
C GLY A 254 1.72 1.96 1.75
N PHE A 255 0.70 2.80 1.57
CA PHE A 255 -0.70 2.44 1.73
C PHE A 255 -1.53 3.15 0.66
N LYS A 256 -1.70 2.48 -0.50
CA LYS A 256 -2.42 3.03 -1.66
C LYS A 256 -3.46 2.07 -2.20
N LEU A 257 -4.63 2.60 -2.50
CA LEU A 257 -5.80 1.89 -3.00
C LEU A 257 -6.08 2.27 -4.47
N PHE A 258 -6.33 1.28 -5.29
CA PHE A 258 -6.66 1.44 -6.72
C PHE A 258 -8.00 0.78 -7.01
N SER A 259 -8.88 1.46 -7.69
CA SER A 259 -10.03 0.78 -8.29
C SER A 259 -9.55 -0.12 -9.44
N ARG A 260 -10.17 -1.29 -9.61
CA ARG A 260 -9.79 -2.25 -10.66
C ARG A 260 -9.72 -1.64 -12.06
N PRO A 261 -10.67 -0.76 -12.48
CA PRO A 261 -10.59 -0.10 -13.78
C PRO A 261 -9.40 0.85 -13.97
N SER A 262 -8.68 1.20 -12.87
CA SER A 262 -7.46 2.01 -12.96
C SER A 262 -6.22 1.20 -13.33
N LEU A 263 -6.18 -0.09 -12.98
CA LEU A 263 -5.00 -0.94 -13.10
C LEU A 263 -4.47 -1.09 -14.53
N PRO A 264 -5.31 -1.27 -15.57
CA PRO A 264 -4.84 -1.39 -16.95
C PRO A 264 -4.10 -0.16 -17.49
N TYR A 265 -4.31 0.99 -16.86
CA TYR A 265 -3.66 2.24 -17.24
C TYR A 265 -2.34 2.48 -16.49
N ILE A 266 -2.07 1.69 -15.45
CA ILE A 266 -0.92 1.88 -14.56
C ILE A 266 0.01 0.68 -14.64
N ILE A 267 -0.47 -0.51 -14.31
CA ILE A 267 0.37 -1.69 -14.06
C ILE A 267 1.17 -2.18 -15.27
N PRO A 268 0.61 -2.22 -16.50
CA PRO A 268 1.39 -2.63 -17.68
C PRO A 268 2.54 -1.66 -18.03
N TYR A 269 2.42 -0.40 -17.60
CA TYR A 269 3.35 0.68 -17.93
C TYR A 269 4.34 1.02 -16.82
N MET A 270 4.38 0.21 -15.75
CA MET A 270 5.36 0.34 -14.69
C MET A 270 6.74 -0.13 -15.14
N HIS A 271 7.76 0.70 -14.94
CA HIS A 271 9.16 0.43 -15.26
C HIS A 271 10.06 0.43 -14.04
N SER A 272 9.68 1.16 -13.00
CA SER A 272 10.48 1.29 -11.79
C SER A 272 10.19 0.15 -10.80
N GLU A 273 11.19 -0.68 -10.56
CA GLU A 273 11.10 -1.75 -9.57
C GLU A 273 11.59 -1.33 -8.16
N GLY A 274 12.41 -0.27 -8.09
CA GLY A 274 12.92 0.30 -6.83
C GLY A 274 11.94 1.26 -6.15
N TRP A 275 12.43 2.06 -5.21
CA TRP A 275 11.64 2.93 -4.33
C TRP A 275 10.84 4.03 -5.04
N ILE A 276 11.21 4.41 -6.27
CA ILE A 276 10.51 5.46 -7.01
C ILE A 276 9.19 4.99 -7.65
N PHE A 277 8.89 3.69 -7.61
CA PHE A 277 7.67 3.11 -8.18
C PHE A 277 6.40 3.80 -7.70
N ASP A 278 6.38 4.21 -6.43
CA ASP A 278 5.26 4.94 -5.81
C ASP A 278 4.90 6.22 -6.57
N VAL A 279 5.91 6.97 -6.99
CA VAL A 279 5.75 8.20 -7.75
C VAL A 279 5.36 7.89 -9.20
N GLU A 280 5.97 6.86 -9.80
CA GLU A 280 5.64 6.43 -11.16
C GLU A 280 4.16 6.03 -11.28
N MET A 281 3.61 5.25 -10.32
CA MET A 281 2.19 4.89 -10.30
C MET A 281 1.28 6.11 -10.36
N LEU A 282 1.60 7.15 -9.58
CA LEU A 282 0.80 8.38 -9.54
C LEU A 282 0.94 9.20 -10.83
N MET A 283 2.15 9.27 -11.40
CA MET A 283 2.36 9.93 -12.69
C MET A 283 1.62 9.22 -13.83
N LEU A 284 1.57 7.88 -13.80
CA LEU A 284 0.81 7.08 -14.73
C LEU A 284 -0.69 7.29 -14.59
N ALA A 285 -1.19 7.33 -13.34
CA ALA A 285 -2.59 7.66 -13.05
C ALA A 285 -2.95 9.06 -13.55
N GLU A 286 -2.11 10.06 -13.27
CA GLU A 286 -2.33 11.42 -13.75
C GLU A 286 -2.36 11.51 -15.28
N SER A 287 -1.44 10.83 -15.95
CA SER A 287 -1.38 10.88 -17.41
C SER A 287 -2.55 10.16 -18.10
N ALA A 288 -3.22 9.26 -17.39
CA ALA A 288 -4.48 8.64 -17.81
C ALA A 288 -5.72 9.43 -17.38
N ASP A 289 -5.54 10.63 -16.79
CA ASP A 289 -6.60 11.46 -16.19
C ASP A 289 -7.43 10.73 -15.14
N ILE A 290 -6.82 9.78 -14.42
CA ILE A 290 -7.47 9.07 -13.30
C ILE A 290 -7.49 10.01 -12.08
N PRO A 291 -8.66 10.19 -11.43
CA PRO A 291 -8.73 10.96 -10.20
C PRO A 291 -7.91 10.35 -9.06
N MET A 292 -7.15 11.18 -8.36
CA MET A 292 -6.37 10.80 -7.19
C MET A 292 -6.86 11.57 -5.98
N VAL A 293 -7.02 10.89 -4.85
CA VAL A 293 -7.44 11.49 -3.58
C VAL A 293 -6.45 11.14 -2.48
N GLU A 294 -6.00 12.16 -1.75
CA GLU A 294 -5.12 11.99 -0.58
C GLU A 294 -5.98 11.87 0.68
N VAL A 295 -5.75 10.82 1.46
CA VAL A 295 -6.54 10.46 2.66
C VAL A 295 -5.61 10.39 3.86
N PRO A 296 -5.84 11.15 4.93
CA PRO A 296 -5.05 11.06 6.16
C PRO A 296 -5.17 9.66 6.78
N ILE A 297 -4.03 9.07 7.16
CA ILE A 297 -3.97 7.77 7.83
C ILE A 297 -3.13 7.84 9.10
N GLY A 298 -3.44 6.98 10.09
CA GLY A 298 -2.60 6.75 11.24
C GLY A 298 -1.32 6.01 10.84
N TRP A 299 -0.20 6.40 11.45
CA TRP A 299 1.09 5.79 11.20
C TRP A 299 1.91 5.75 12.50
N LYS A 300 2.62 4.65 12.71
CA LYS A 300 3.56 4.50 13.83
C LYS A 300 4.89 3.99 13.31
N GLU A 301 5.97 4.54 13.82
CA GLU A 301 7.30 4.04 13.50
C GLU A 301 7.48 2.63 14.10
N VAL A 302 7.89 1.69 13.25
CA VAL A 302 8.20 0.32 13.64
C VAL A 302 9.70 0.12 13.53
N GLN A 303 10.30 -0.49 14.56
CA GLN A 303 11.74 -0.76 14.59
C GLN A 303 12.13 -1.75 13.48
N GLY A 304 13.38 -1.69 13.01
CA GLY A 304 13.90 -2.58 11.99
C GLY A 304 13.75 -2.06 10.55
N SER A 305 13.57 -0.74 10.37
CA SER A 305 13.60 -0.14 9.03
C SER A 305 14.93 -0.43 8.31
N LYS A 306 14.83 -0.97 7.10
CA LYS A 306 15.99 -1.32 6.23
C LYS A 306 16.41 -0.17 5.32
N LEU A 307 15.77 1.00 5.45
CA LEU A 307 16.04 2.19 4.64
C LEU A 307 17.40 2.82 5.00
N ASN A 308 18.29 2.88 4.01
CA ASN A 308 19.46 3.74 4.07
C ASN A 308 19.09 5.11 3.49
N VAL A 309 18.77 6.07 4.37
CA VAL A 309 18.21 7.38 3.98
C VAL A 309 19.01 8.07 2.88
N ILE A 310 20.35 8.08 2.94
CA ILE A 310 21.18 8.77 1.96
C ILE A 310 21.22 8.00 0.63
N LYS A 311 21.53 6.69 0.69
CA LYS A 311 21.66 5.85 -0.51
C LYS A 311 20.33 5.75 -1.26
N ASP A 312 19.24 5.53 -0.52
CA ASP A 312 17.92 5.34 -1.13
C ASP A 312 17.36 6.66 -1.66
N SER A 313 17.59 7.80 -0.96
CA SER A 313 17.19 9.13 -1.48
C SER A 313 17.94 9.48 -2.78
N LEU A 314 19.24 9.18 -2.85
CA LEU A 314 20.03 9.41 -4.09
C LEU A 314 19.54 8.47 -5.20
N GLY A 315 19.30 7.20 -4.90
CA GLY A 315 18.75 6.23 -5.85
C GLY A 315 17.37 6.65 -6.38
N MET A 316 16.49 7.16 -5.50
CA MET A 316 15.19 7.71 -5.89
C MET A 316 15.32 8.95 -6.77
N ALA A 317 16.26 9.86 -6.47
CA ALA A 317 16.49 11.06 -7.26
C ALA A 317 16.98 10.72 -8.68
N ILE A 318 17.93 9.80 -8.78
CA ILE A 318 18.42 9.30 -10.09
C ILE A 318 17.29 8.59 -10.84
N GLY A 319 16.55 7.70 -10.16
CA GLY A 319 15.42 6.98 -10.75
C GLY A 319 14.35 7.92 -11.31
N LEU A 320 13.98 8.98 -10.58
CA LEU A 320 13.02 9.97 -11.07
C LEU A 320 13.55 10.77 -12.26
N GLY A 321 14.85 11.13 -12.24
CA GLY A 321 15.50 11.79 -13.37
C GLY A 321 15.47 10.92 -14.63
N LEU A 322 15.84 9.66 -14.51
CA LEU A 322 15.79 8.68 -15.60
C LEU A 322 14.37 8.48 -16.12
N LEU A 323 13.41 8.33 -15.21
CA LEU A 323 11.98 8.20 -15.54
C LEU A 323 11.50 9.37 -16.40
N ARG A 324 11.83 10.60 -16.01
CA ARG A 324 11.47 11.81 -16.78
C ARG A 324 12.12 11.88 -18.13
N VAL A 325 13.40 11.52 -18.22
CA VAL A 325 14.14 11.49 -19.50
C VAL A 325 13.55 10.43 -20.42
N CYS A 326 13.30 9.21 -19.93
CA CYS A 326 12.77 8.11 -20.73
C CYS A 326 11.35 8.41 -21.25
N TRP A 327 10.47 8.99 -20.42
CA TRP A 327 9.16 9.44 -20.86
C TRP A 327 9.23 10.65 -21.81
N GLY A 328 10.13 11.60 -21.54
CA GLY A 328 10.32 12.78 -22.39
C GLY A 328 10.92 12.47 -23.75
N ALA A 329 11.80 11.47 -23.83
CA ALA A 329 12.41 11.01 -25.06
C ALA A 329 11.54 10.00 -25.84
N GLY A 330 10.37 9.59 -25.29
CA GLY A 330 9.52 8.60 -25.89
C GLY A 330 10.10 7.18 -25.91
N ILE A 331 11.07 6.89 -25.03
CA ILE A 331 11.62 5.55 -24.82
C ILE A 331 10.58 4.66 -24.16
N TYR A 332 9.94 5.20 -23.12
CA TYR A 332 8.76 4.60 -22.51
C TYR A 332 7.54 5.04 -23.31
N ARG A 333 6.99 4.12 -24.07
CA ARG A 333 5.81 4.34 -24.91
C ARG A 333 4.59 3.70 -24.26
N ARG A 334 3.45 4.22 -24.61
CA ARG A 334 2.15 3.66 -24.34
C ARG A 334 1.50 3.42 -25.70
N ASP A 335 1.86 2.30 -26.29
CA ASP A 335 1.28 1.89 -27.55
C ASP A 335 -0.06 1.22 -27.29
#